data_4149ff29f299eb6d248984eea229fcc3
#
_entry.id   4149ff29f299eb6d248984eea229fcc3
#
_cell.length_a   1.000
_cell.length_b   1.000
_cell.length_c   1.000
_cell.angle_alpha   90.00
_cell.angle_beta   90.00
_cell.angle_gamma   90.00
#
_symmetry.space_group_name_H-M   'P 1'
#
loop_
_entity.id
_entity.type
_entity.pdbx_description
1 polymer ?
#
loop_
_entity_poly.entity_id
_entity_poly.type
_entity_poly.pdbx_seq_one_letter_code
_entity_poly.pdbx_strand_id
1 'polypeptide(L)' 'MRDDQKRLAQAVREACVAAALKAHEEAGISGLCYEGRWEIAIDAMRNLDLAAVLDPLAFPSHSGSGGS' A
#
# COMPACT_ATOMS: atom_id res chain seq x y z
N MET A 1 13.67 -17.05 9.82
CA MET A 1 13.14 -16.51 8.57
C MET A 1 14.26 -15.99 7.71
N ARG A 2 14.24 -16.28 6.42
CA ARG A 2 15.29 -15.84 5.55
C ARG A 2 15.25 -14.35 5.34
N ASP A 3 16.38 -13.78 5.01
CA ASP A 3 16.46 -12.35 4.77
C ASP A 3 15.53 -11.88 3.66
N ASP A 4 15.40 -12.68 2.61
CA ASP A 4 14.52 -12.35 1.50
C ASP A 4 13.09 -12.22 1.95
N GLN A 5 12.64 -13.19 2.73
CA GLN A 5 11.26 -13.19 3.20
C GLN A 5 11.01 -12.05 4.17
N LYS A 6 11.99 -11.79 5.01
CA LYS A 6 11.86 -10.70 5.98
C LYS A 6 11.80 -9.36 5.26
N ARG A 7 12.63 -9.19 4.24
CA ARG A 7 12.65 -7.96 3.47
C ARG A 7 11.33 -7.73 2.75
N LEU A 8 10.79 -8.82 2.19
CA LEU A 8 9.51 -8.73 1.51
C LEU A 8 8.40 -8.36 2.49
N ALA A 9 8.38 -9.01 3.64
CA ALA A 9 7.38 -8.72 4.65
C ALA A 9 7.45 -7.27 5.11
N GLN A 10 8.66 -6.74 5.26
CA GLN A 10 8.83 -5.35 5.65
C GLN A 10 8.32 -4.42 4.57
N ALA A 11 8.57 -4.73 3.31
CA ALA A 11 8.11 -3.90 2.20
C ALA A 11 6.58 -3.84 2.18
N VAL A 12 5.93 -4.98 2.39
CA VAL A 12 4.48 -5.02 2.40
C VAL A 12 3.94 -4.22 3.59
N ARG A 13 4.55 -4.38 4.75
CA ARG A 13 4.11 -3.64 5.93
C ARG A 13 4.24 -2.14 5.72
N GLU A 14 5.37 -1.70 5.20
CA GLU A 14 5.59 -0.29 4.98
C GLU A 14 4.63 0.28 3.95
N ALA A 15 4.34 -0.50 2.91
CA ALA A 15 3.38 -0.07 1.91
C ALA A 15 1.98 0.05 2.50
N CYS A 16 1.61 -0.88 3.37
CA CYS A 16 0.31 -0.81 4.04
C CYS A 16 0.20 0.42 4.92
N VAL A 17 1.23 0.68 5.71
CA VAL A 17 1.21 1.84 6.59
C VAL A 17 1.14 3.13 5.78
N ALA A 18 1.93 3.22 4.73
CA ALA A 18 1.93 4.42 3.89
C ALA A 18 0.56 4.63 3.24
N ALA A 19 -0.05 3.55 2.75
CA ALA A 19 -1.36 3.66 2.12
C ALA A 19 -2.41 4.11 3.13
N ALA A 20 -2.36 3.58 4.35
CA ALA A 20 -3.32 3.95 5.38
C ALA A 20 -3.17 5.41 5.79
N LEU A 21 -1.94 5.85 5.97
CA LEU A 21 -1.69 7.24 6.37
C LEU A 21 -2.14 8.22 5.30
N LYS A 22 -1.82 7.90 4.05
CA LYS A 22 -2.22 8.76 2.95
C LYS A 22 -3.72 8.85 2.83
N ALA A 23 -4.39 7.71 2.93
CA ALA A 23 -5.84 7.69 2.81
C ALA A 23 -6.51 8.43 3.96
N HIS A 24 -5.97 8.25 5.17
CA HIS A 24 -6.51 8.94 6.34
C HIS A 24 -6.37 10.45 6.20
N GLU A 25 -5.23 10.90 5.72
CA GLU A 25 -4.98 12.30 5.54
C GLU A 25 -5.90 12.89 4.46
N GLU A 26 -6.04 12.20 3.34
CA GLU A 26 -6.90 12.67 2.27
C GLU A 26 -8.35 12.71 2.71
N ALA A 27 -8.78 11.74 3.49
CA ALA A 27 -10.12 11.72 4.01
C ALA A 27 -10.37 12.91 4.94
N GLY A 28 -9.37 13.27 5.73
CA GLY A 28 -9.47 14.44 6.58
C GLY A 28 -9.57 15.72 5.79
N ILE A 29 -8.81 15.83 4.72
CA ILE A 29 -8.89 17.00 3.86
C ILE A 29 -10.26 17.10 3.21
N SER A 30 -10.86 15.96 2.87
CA SER A 30 -12.20 15.95 2.30
C SER A 30 -13.30 16.22 3.32
N GLY A 31 -12.95 16.34 4.58
CA GLY A 31 -13.92 16.69 5.60
C GLY A 31 -14.61 15.53 6.26
N LEU A 32 -14.11 14.31 6.09
CA LEU A 32 -14.72 13.16 6.73
C LEU A 32 -14.50 13.19 8.24
N CYS A 33 -15.47 12.65 8.97
CA CYS A 33 -15.34 12.56 10.41
C CYS A 33 -14.29 11.52 10.79
N TYR A 34 -13.97 11.48 12.07
CA TYR A 34 -12.89 10.61 12.55
C TYR A 34 -13.14 9.14 12.18
N GLU A 35 -14.36 8.67 12.38
CA GLU A 35 -14.67 7.29 12.04
C GLU A 35 -14.57 7.03 10.56
N GLY A 36 -15.05 8.00 9.75
CA GLY A 36 -14.95 7.87 8.31
C GLY A 36 -13.51 7.82 7.83
N ARG A 37 -12.62 8.59 8.47
CA ARG A 37 -11.21 8.55 8.11
C ARG A 37 -10.62 7.16 8.35
N TRP A 38 -11.00 6.54 9.47
CA TRP A 38 -10.51 5.21 9.78
C TRP A 38 -11.00 4.18 8.79
N GLU A 39 -12.27 4.27 8.38
CA GLU A 39 -12.81 3.35 7.39
C GLU A 39 -12.06 3.44 6.07
N ILE A 40 -11.78 4.65 5.64
CA ILE A 40 -11.04 4.85 4.40
C ILE A 40 -9.62 4.31 4.52
N ALA A 41 -8.98 4.51 5.66
CA ALA A 41 -7.63 4.01 5.88
C ALA A 41 -7.60 2.48 5.84
N ILE A 42 -8.58 1.84 6.47
CA ILE A 42 -8.67 0.39 6.48
C ILE A 42 -8.91 -0.14 5.08
N ASP A 43 -9.79 0.51 4.32
CA ASP A 43 -10.03 0.10 2.95
C ASP A 43 -8.78 0.23 2.10
N ALA A 44 -8.01 1.28 2.31
CA ALA A 44 -6.77 1.45 1.55
C ALA A 44 -5.80 0.29 1.82
N MET A 45 -5.74 -0.17 3.06
CA MET A 45 -4.89 -1.31 3.37
C MET A 45 -5.42 -2.59 2.74
N ARG A 46 -6.74 -2.78 2.79
CA ARG A 46 -7.34 -4.00 2.23
C ARG A 46 -7.19 -4.07 0.73
N ASN A 47 -7.19 -2.92 0.08
CA ASN A 47 -7.12 -2.87 -1.38
C ASN A 47 -5.72 -2.54 -1.88
N LEU A 48 -4.71 -2.67 -1.02
CA LEU A 48 -3.34 -2.42 -1.43
C LEU A 48 -2.99 -3.31 -2.61
N ASP A 49 -2.41 -2.71 -3.63
CA ASP A 49 -1.99 -3.45 -4.82
C ASP A 49 -0.69 -4.16 -4.53
N LEU A 50 -0.78 -5.41 -4.15
CA LEU A 50 0.40 -6.18 -3.78
C LEU A 50 1.31 -6.42 -4.97
N ALA A 51 0.74 -6.53 -6.16
CA ALA A 51 1.56 -6.69 -7.35
C ALA A 51 2.46 -5.49 -7.55
N ALA A 52 1.93 -4.29 -7.32
CA ALA A 52 2.73 -3.09 -7.43
C ALA A 52 3.85 -3.05 -6.40
N VAL A 53 3.58 -3.55 -5.20
CA VAL A 53 4.60 -3.62 -4.17
C VAL A 53 5.70 -4.60 -4.55
N LEU A 54 5.31 -5.72 -5.14
CA LEU A 54 6.27 -6.76 -5.50
C LEU A 54 7.09 -6.43 -6.74
N ASP A 55 6.52 -5.72 -7.68
CA ASP A 55 7.18 -5.44 -8.95
C ASP A 55 8.58 -4.88 -8.81
N PRO A 56 8.78 -3.81 -8.04
CA PRO A 56 10.11 -3.24 -7.92
C PRO A 56 11.10 -4.20 -7.28
N LEU A 57 10.61 -5.15 -6.51
CA LEU A 57 11.47 -6.09 -5.83
C LEU A 57 11.83 -7.26 -6.71
N ALA A 58 10.90 -7.67 -7.57
CA ALA A 58 11.08 -8.88 -8.36
C ALA A 58 11.47 -8.60 -9.79
N PHE A 59 10.77 -7.71 -10.48
CA PHE A 59 10.99 -7.50 -11.89
C PHE A 59 10.87 -6.06 -12.23
N PRO A 60 11.90 -5.33 -12.05
CA PRO A 60 11.81 -3.90 -12.30
C PRO A 60 11.39 -3.56 -13.72
N SER A 61 11.62 -4.46 -14.61
CA SER A 61 11.30 -4.11 -15.93
C SER A 61 9.94 -4.31 -16.35
N HIS A 62 9.15 -4.88 -15.63
CA HIS A 62 8.02 -5.30 -16.05
C HIS A 62 7.11 -4.37 -16.49
N SER A 63 7.14 -3.67 -16.51
CA SER A 63 6.44 -2.96 -16.94
C SER A 63 5.76 -2.91 -17.90
N GLY A 64 5.86 -2.97 -18.22
CA GLY A 64 5.21 -2.71 -18.97
C GLY A 64 4.27 -2.96 -19.31
N SER A 65 4.11 -3.21 -19.28
CA SER A 65 3.30 -3.46 -19.67
C SER A 65 2.34 -3.24 -19.48
N GLY A 66 2.24 -3.00 -19.36
CA GLY A 66 1.40 -2.86 -19.27
C GLY A 66 0.77 -2.59 -19.11
N GLY A 67 0.82 -2.44 -19.03
CA GLY A 67 0.22 -2.21 -18.88
C GLY A 67 -0.27 -2.16 -18.67
N SER A 68 -0.32 -2.18 -18.53
CA SER A 68 -0.82 -2.20 -18.28
C SER A 68 -1.06 -2.15 -18.15
#